data_d42aee794343387be1cb227a871bf498
#
_entry.id   d42aee794343387be1cb227a871bf498
#
_cell.length_a   1.000
_cell.length_b   1.000
_cell.length_c   1.000
_cell.angle_alpha   90.00
_cell.angle_beta   90.00
_cell.angle_gamma   90.00
#
_symmetry.space_group_name_H-M   'P 1'
#
loop_
_entity.id
_entity.type
_entity.pdbx_description
1 polymer ?
#
loop_
_entity_poly.entity_id
_entity_poly.type
_entity_poly.pdbx_seq_one_letter_code
_entity_poly.pdbx_strand_id
1 'polypeptide(L)'
;MLFYEAFDLAPALSLDIEDLKKRFYERSRQWHPDKFSRASAEEQEKALEMTAVLNDAFRTLRDPVARAEYFLKENGIELSKEAPPELLEEVFELNMALEELREGDDSARPQLMEARDRFIAMRDSIDESLTEAGARGDLEEVRSLLNRRRYIRNLIREVENVLPN
;
A
#
# COMPACT_ATOMS: atom_id res chain seq x y z
N MET A 1 4.10 17.69 2.84
CA MET A 1 3.36 16.46 2.43
C MET A 1 1.88 16.78 2.32
N LEU A 2 1.42 16.89 1.09
CA LEU A 2 0.09 17.38 0.75
C LEU A 2 -1.05 16.66 1.48
N PHE A 3 -0.98 15.33 1.60
CA PHE A 3 -2.09 14.57 2.21
C PHE A 3 -2.22 14.82 3.70
N TYR A 4 -1.12 15.01 4.42
CA TYR A 4 -1.18 15.37 5.83
C TYR A 4 -1.69 16.80 6.00
N GLU A 5 -1.23 17.72 5.16
CA GLU A 5 -1.66 19.12 5.17
C GLU A 5 -3.16 19.25 4.91
N ALA A 6 -3.73 18.40 4.05
CA ALA A 6 -5.16 18.41 3.74
C ALA A 6 -6.03 18.25 5.00
N PHE A 7 -5.50 17.60 6.03
CA PHE A 7 -6.20 17.39 7.31
C PHE A 7 -5.58 18.17 8.47
N ASP A 8 -4.65 19.07 8.19
CA ASP A 8 -3.95 19.83 9.22
C ASP A 8 -3.26 18.92 10.24
N LEU A 9 -2.60 17.86 9.71
CA LEU A 9 -1.86 16.87 10.49
C LEU A 9 -0.36 17.00 10.24
N ALA A 10 0.43 16.80 11.30
CA ALA A 10 1.87 16.63 11.15
C ALA A 10 2.17 15.29 10.47
N PRO A 11 3.15 15.24 9.55
CA PRO A 11 3.55 13.97 8.94
C PRO A 11 4.01 12.95 9.99
N ALA A 12 3.47 11.74 9.93
CA ALA A 12 3.80 10.68 10.86
C ALA A 12 3.47 9.30 10.27
N LEU A 13 4.25 8.30 10.63
CA LEU A 13 3.99 6.91 10.26
C LEU A 13 2.77 6.34 11.00
N SER A 14 2.52 6.81 12.23
CA SER A 14 1.38 6.40 13.03
C SER A 14 0.37 7.54 13.11
N LEU A 15 -0.91 7.22 12.89
CA LEU A 15 -2.00 8.17 12.98
C LEU A 15 -3.16 7.59 13.80
N ASP A 16 -3.87 8.47 14.51
CA ASP A 16 -5.16 8.14 15.11
C ASP A 16 -6.21 8.11 13.99
N ILE A 17 -6.67 6.92 13.64
CA ILE A 17 -7.62 6.72 12.53
C ILE A 17 -8.98 7.34 12.81
N GLU A 18 -9.44 7.32 14.06
CA GLU A 18 -10.72 7.95 14.42
C GLU A 18 -10.65 9.48 14.28
N ASP A 19 -9.53 10.08 14.68
CA ASP A 19 -9.28 11.51 14.45
C ASP A 19 -9.22 11.85 12.97
N LEU A 20 -8.55 11.00 12.18
CA LEU A 20 -8.47 11.15 10.71
C LEU A 20 -9.86 11.14 10.07
N LYS A 21 -10.71 10.18 10.46
CA LYS A 21 -12.10 10.10 9.97
C LYS A 21 -12.89 11.35 10.30
N LYS A 22 -12.75 11.83 11.52
CA LYS A 22 -13.45 13.05 11.98
C LYS A 22 -13.05 14.25 11.12
N ARG A 23 -11.76 14.44 10.90
CA ARG A 23 -11.22 15.53 10.06
C ARG A 23 -11.69 15.41 8.62
N PHE A 24 -11.69 14.18 8.09
CA PHE A 24 -12.18 13.91 6.74
C PHE A 24 -13.64 14.33 6.56
N TYR A 25 -14.52 13.92 7.47
CA TYR A 25 -15.94 14.30 7.39
C TYR A 25 -16.16 15.79 7.53
N GLU A 26 -15.44 16.45 8.45
CA GLU A 26 -15.55 17.90 8.61
C GLU A 26 -15.10 18.66 7.35
N ARG A 27 -13.95 18.29 6.80
CA ARG A 27 -13.40 18.92 5.60
C ARG A 27 -14.24 18.62 4.36
N SER A 28 -14.74 17.40 4.22
CA SER A 28 -15.61 17.01 3.10
C SER A 28 -16.90 17.82 3.11
N ARG A 29 -17.46 18.12 4.25
CA ARG A 29 -18.63 18.98 4.35
C ARG A 29 -18.31 20.41 3.96
N GLN A 30 -17.16 20.94 4.35
CA GLN A 30 -16.74 22.30 4.01
C GLN A 30 -16.56 22.50 2.51
N TRP A 31 -16.06 21.51 1.81
CA TRP A 31 -15.73 21.58 0.39
C TRP A 31 -16.72 20.88 -0.53
N HIS A 32 -17.84 20.39 0.00
CA HIS A 32 -18.82 19.68 -0.81
C HIS A 32 -19.34 20.56 -1.95
N PRO A 33 -19.35 20.05 -3.21
CA PRO A 33 -19.75 20.85 -4.37
C PRO A 33 -21.13 21.52 -4.25
N ASP A 34 -22.08 20.90 -3.53
CA ASP A 34 -23.41 21.45 -3.33
C ASP A 34 -23.39 22.80 -2.61
N LYS A 35 -22.37 23.06 -1.78
CA LYS A 35 -22.22 24.35 -1.09
C LYS A 35 -21.74 25.47 -2.01
N PHE A 36 -21.23 25.10 -3.19
CA PHE A 36 -20.67 26.03 -4.16
C PHE A 36 -21.55 26.19 -5.40
N SER A 37 -22.79 25.67 -5.37
CA SER A 37 -23.69 25.68 -6.51
C SER A 37 -23.99 27.08 -7.03
N ARG A 38 -23.90 28.12 -6.19
CA ARG A 38 -24.12 29.52 -6.56
C ARG A 38 -22.83 30.34 -6.60
N ALA A 39 -21.68 29.68 -6.41
CA ALA A 39 -20.38 30.33 -6.43
C ALA A 39 -19.89 30.52 -7.87
N SER A 40 -18.76 31.24 -8.03
CA SER A 40 -18.13 31.41 -9.31
C SER A 40 -17.65 30.07 -9.89
N ALA A 41 -17.44 30.01 -11.21
CA ALA A 41 -16.90 28.81 -11.86
C ALA A 41 -15.52 28.42 -11.27
N GLU A 42 -14.69 29.41 -10.96
CA GLU A 42 -13.38 29.20 -10.33
C GLU A 42 -13.49 28.58 -8.95
N GLU A 43 -14.42 29.07 -8.12
CA GLU A 43 -14.67 28.53 -6.79
C GLU A 43 -15.25 27.11 -6.84
N GLN A 44 -16.14 26.83 -7.79
CA GLN A 44 -16.69 25.50 -8.03
C GLN A 44 -15.59 24.51 -8.42
N GLU A 45 -14.67 24.91 -9.30
CA GLU A 45 -13.55 24.09 -9.72
C GLU A 45 -12.62 23.78 -8.53
N LYS A 46 -12.34 24.78 -7.70
CA LYS A 46 -11.53 24.61 -6.48
C LYS A 46 -12.19 23.63 -5.51
N ALA A 47 -13.51 23.70 -5.34
CA ALA A 47 -14.24 22.77 -4.48
C ALA A 47 -14.12 21.32 -4.97
N LEU A 48 -14.19 21.11 -6.29
CA LEU A 48 -14.00 19.79 -6.89
C LEU A 48 -12.57 19.28 -6.69
N GLU A 49 -11.57 20.12 -6.90
CA GLU A 49 -10.16 19.78 -6.71
C GLU A 49 -9.88 19.40 -5.24
N MET A 50 -10.40 20.19 -4.30
CA MET A 50 -10.23 19.93 -2.87
C MET A 50 -10.93 18.64 -2.46
N THR A 51 -12.11 18.36 -2.98
CA THR A 51 -12.82 17.11 -2.73
C THR A 51 -12.00 15.90 -3.21
N ALA A 52 -11.41 15.98 -4.39
CA ALA A 52 -10.55 14.93 -4.93
C ALA A 52 -9.30 14.70 -4.05
N VAL A 53 -8.65 15.78 -3.62
CA VAL A 53 -7.48 15.69 -2.73
C VAL A 53 -7.85 15.06 -1.40
N LEU A 54 -8.97 15.46 -0.80
CA LEU A 54 -9.43 14.91 0.48
C LEU A 54 -9.72 13.41 0.39
N ASN A 55 -10.35 12.98 -0.71
CA ASN A 55 -10.64 11.56 -0.94
C ASN A 55 -9.35 10.74 -1.10
N ASP A 56 -8.41 11.23 -1.90
CA ASP A 56 -7.12 10.56 -2.11
C ASP A 56 -6.30 10.52 -0.82
N ALA A 57 -6.25 11.62 -0.10
CA ALA A 57 -5.53 11.73 1.17
C ALA A 57 -6.11 10.77 2.22
N PHE A 58 -7.42 10.71 2.34
CA PHE A 58 -8.07 9.82 3.30
C PHE A 58 -7.80 8.35 2.95
N ARG A 59 -7.98 7.98 1.68
CA ARG A 59 -7.74 6.61 1.23
C ARG A 59 -6.31 6.17 1.49
N THR A 60 -5.34 7.05 1.26
CA THR A 60 -3.92 6.76 1.47
C THR A 60 -3.57 6.70 2.95
N LEU A 61 -3.96 7.72 3.71
CA LEU A 61 -3.54 7.83 5.12
C LEU A 61 -4.24 6.85 6.07
N ARG A 62 -5.44 6.39 5.73
CA ARG A 62 -6.16 5.43 6.59
C ARG A 62 -5.54 4.03 6.58
N ASP A 63 -4.84 3.66 5.50
CA ASP A 63 -4.21 2.35 5.35
C ASP A 63 -2.76 2.42 5.82
N PRO A 64 -2.34 1.61 6.81
CA PRO A 64 -0.96 1.63 7.31
C PRO A 64 0.09 1.42 6.23
N VAL A 65 -0.15 0.53 5.27
CA VAL A 65 0.79 0.24 4.17
C VAL A 65 0.87 1.43 3.22
N ALA A 66 -0.25 1.90 2.71
CA ALA A 66 -0.29 3.04 1.78
C ALA A 66 0.27 4.30 2.44
N ARG A 67 -0.04 4.52 3.70
CA ARG A 67 0.50 5.64 4.47
C ARG A 67 2.01 5.57 4.59
N ALA A 68 2.56 4.40 4.92
CA ALA A 68 4.00 4.20 5.03
C ALA A 68 4.70 4.42 3.68
N GLU A 69 4.16 3.88 2.59
CA GLU A 69 4.69 4.08 1.24
C GLU A 69 4.68 5.57 0.86
N TYR A 70 3.60 6.26 1.13
CA TYR A 70 3.47 7.70 0.89
C TYR A 70 4.50 8.48 1.70
N PHE A 71 4.65 8.17 2.99
CA PHE A 71 5.59 8.83 3.89
C PHE A 71 7.04 8.69 3.38
N LEU A 72 7.44 7.48 3.00
CA LEU A 72 8.78 7.24 2.45
C LEU A 72 9.01 8.01 1.15
N LYS A 73 8.05 7.94 0.24
CA LYS A 73 8.15 8.62 -1.06
C LYS A 73 8.32 10.12 -0.90
N GLU A 74 7.52 10.73 -0.02
CA GLU A 74 7.59 12.18 0.23
C GLU A 74 8.90 12.60 0.93
N ASN A 75 9.56 11.67 1.61
CA ASN A 75 10.89 11.89 2.20
C ASN A 75 12.04 11.54 1.25
N GLY A 76 11.74 11.22 -0.01
CA GLY A 76 12.75 10.87 -1.00
C GLY A 76 13.40 9.50 -0.77
N ILE A 77 12.76 8.62 -0.01
CA ILE A 77 13.28 7.29 0.29
C ILE A 77 12.70 6.30 -0.70
N GLU A 78 13.55 5.72 -1.55
CA GLU A 78 13.14 4.73 -2.54
C GLU A 78 13.19 3.31 -1.97
N LEU A 79 12.27 2.47 -2.45
CA LEU A 79 12.28 1.05 -2.15
C LEU A 79 13.24 0.32 -3.11
N SER A 80 13.90 -0.72 -2.60
CA SER A 80 14.79 -1.55 -3.40
C SER A 80 14.01 -2.36 -4.45
N LYS A 81 14.64 -2.54 -5.62
CA LYS A 81 14.12 -3.42 -6.69
C LYS A 81 14.72 -4.82 -6.63
N GLU A 82 15.73 -5.02 -5.79
CA GLU A 82 16.41 -6.29 -5.65
C GLU A 82 15.62 -7.24 -4.76
N ALA A 83 15.76 -8.54 -5.03
CA ALA A 83 15.19 -9.57 -4.17
C ALA A 83 15.85 -9.53 -2.79
N PRO A 84 15.07 -9.51 -1.69
CA PRO A 84 15.65 -9.67 -0.36
C PRO A 84 16.41 -11.00 -0.26
N PRO A 85 17.64 -11.01 0.29
CA PRO A 85 18.42 -12.25 0.39
C PRO A 85 17.68 -13.40 1.05
N GLU A 86 16.81 -13.10 2.01
CA GLU A 86 16.01 -14.10 2.75
C GLU A 86 14.99 -14.83 1.86
N LEU A 87 14.65 -14.25 0.71
CA LEU A 87 13.65 -14.82 -0.20
C LEU A 87 14.25 -15.52 -1.41
N LEU A 88 15.59 -15.55 -1.55
CA LEU A 88 16.24 -16.11 -2.73
C LEU A 88 15.91 -17.57 -2.95
N GLU A 89 15.83 -18.38 -1.88
CA GLU A 89 15.47 -19.79 -1.97
C GLU A 89 14.04 -19.96 -2.48
N GLU A 90 13.07 -19.24 -1.91
CA GLU A 90 11.67 -19.28 -2.33
C GLU A 90 11.50 -18.81 -3.75
N VAL A 91 12.24 -17.79 -4.16
CA VAL A 91 12.22 -17.29 -5.55
C VAL A 91 12.72 -18.37 -6.52
N PHE A 92 13.80 -19.04 -6.18
CA PHE A 92 14.37 -20.10 -7.00
C PHE A 92 13.37 -21.27 -7.16
N GLU A 93 12.81 -21.75 -6.06
CA GLU A 93 11.81 -22.83 -6.07
C GLU A 93 10.57 -22.45 -6.89
N LEU A 94 10.12 -21.20 -6.71
CA LEU A 94 8.97 -20.68 -7.46
C LEU A 94 9.25 -20.67 -8.97
N ASN A 95 10.42 -20.17 -9.37
CA ASN A 95 10.79 -20.09 -10.78
C ASN A 95 10.88 -21.47 -11.41
N MET A 96 11.39 -22.47 -10.68
CA MET A 96 11.43 -23.85 -11.16
C MET A 96 10.00 -24.40 -11.38
N ALA A 97 9.11 -24.20 -10.41
CA ALA A 97 7.73 -24.67 -10.52
C ALA A 97 6.98 -23.96 -11.67
N LEU A 98 7.23 -22.68 -11.89
CA LEU A 98 6.65 -21.92 -13.00
C LEU A 98 7.13 -22.47 -14.35
N GLU A 99 8.41 -22.80 -14.47
CA GLU A 99 8.98 -23.36 -15.68
C GLU A 99 8.40 -24.74 -15.97
N GLU A 100 8.30 -25.60 -14.96
CA GLU A 100 7.67 -26.93 -15.10
C GLU A 100 6.23 -26.83 -15.59
N LEU A 101 5.46 -25.88 -15.06
CA LEU A 101 4.09 -25.67 -15.51
C LEU A 101 4.03 -25.16 -16.96
N ARG A 102 4.94 -24.28 -17.37
CA ARG A 102 5.04 -23.79 -18.75
C ARG A 102 5.39 -24.90 -19.74
N GLU A 103 6.16 -25.88 -19.29
CA GLU A 103 6.52 -27.06 -20.09
C GLU A 103 5.40 -28.10 -20.15
N GLY A 104 4.28 -27.84 -19.47
CA GLY A 104 3.10 -28.69 -19.50
C GLY A 104 2.99 -29.68 -18.34
N ASP A 105 3.87 -29.58 -17.35
CA ASP A 105 3.82 -30.44 -16.17
C ASP A 105 2.83 -29.88 -15.14
N ASP A 106 1.60 -30.33 -15.21
CA ASP A 106 0.52 -29.93 -14.29
C ASP A 106 0.77 -30.36 -12.84
N SER A 107 1.74 -31.25 -12.59
CA SER A 107 2.08 -31.67 -11.23
C SER A 107 2.71 -30.52 -10.41
N ALA A 108 3.20 -29.48 -11.06
CA ALA A 108 3.71 -28.28 -10.41
C ALA A 108 2.60 -27.39 -9.86
N ARG A 109 1.36 -27.55 -10.29
CA ARG A 109 0.23 -26.70 -9.88
C ARG A 109 -0.03 -26.70 -8.37
N PRO A 110 -0.06 -27.87 -7.68
CA PRO A 110 -0.20 -27.87 -6.21
C PRO A 110 0.91 -27.12 -5.49
N GLN A 111 2.16 -27.22 -5.97
CA GLN A 111 3.30 -26.50 -5.41
C GLN A 111 3.13 -24.97 -5.53
N LEU A 112 2.61 -24.52 -6.67
CA LEU A 112 2.34 -23.10 -6.89
C LEU A 112 1.22 -22.59 -5.97
N MET A 113 0.19 -23.39 -5.75
CA MET A 113 -0.89 -23.04 -4.83
C MET A 113 -0.38 -22.91 -3.39
N GLU A 114 0.46 -23.85 -2.95
CA GLU A 114 1.08 -23.80 -1.62
C GLU A 114 2.01 -22.58 -1.48
N ALA A 115 2.78 -22.28 -2.52
CA ALA A 115 3.65 -21.12 -2.55
C ALA A 115 2.84 -19.82 -2.41
N ARG A 116 1.73 -19.72 -3.16
CA ARG A 116 0.81 -18.56 -3.04
C ARG A 116 0.33 -18.38 -1.61
N ASP A 117 -0.14 -19.46 -1.00
CA ASP A 117 -0.65 -19.40 0.39
C ASP A 117 0.43 -18.97 1.38
N ARG A 118 1.67 -19.47 1.20
CA ARG A 118 2.81 -19.05 2.02
C ARG A 118 3.11 -17.56 1.85
N PHE A 119 3.14 -17.07 0.61
CA PHE A 119 3.43 -15.65 0.34
C PHE A 119 2.33 -14.74 0.90
N ILE A 120 1.07 -15.16 0.82
CA ILE A 120 -0.04 -14.41 1.42
C ILE A 120 0.13 -14.34 2.95
N ALA A 121 0.47 -15.45 3.59
CA ALA A 121 0.72 -15.48 5.03
C ALA A 121 1.92 -14.60 5.42
N MET A 122 2.99 -14.61 4.62
CA MET A 122 4.15 -13.74 4.82
C MET A 122 3.76 -12.26 4.70
N ARG A 123 2.96 -11.92 3.70
CA ARG A 123 2.48 -10.54 3.52
C ARG A 123 1.66 -10.09 4.72
N ASP A 124 0.75 -10.91 5.20
CA ASP A 124 -0.09 -10.58 6.34
C ASP A 124 0.74 -10.37 7.61
N SER A 125 1.76 -11.21 7.81
CA SER A 125 2.71 -11.06 8.93
C SER A 125 3.52 -9.77 8.81
N ILE A 126 3.94 -9.41 7.60
CA ILE A 126 4.65 -8.15 7.34
C ILE A 126 3.74 -6.96 7.67
N ASP A 127 2.46 -7.03 7.31
CA ASP A 127 1.51 -5.94 7.57
C ASP A 127 1.33 -5.69 9.06
N GLU A 128 1.30 -6.75 9.88
CA GLU A 128 1.28 -6.62 11.34
C GLU A 128 2.56 -5.96 11.87
N SER A 129 3.72 -6.45 11.42
CA SER A 129 5.02 -5.90 11.81
C SER A 129 5.18 -4.44 11.38
N LEU A 130 4.63 -4.10 10.22
CA LEU A 130 4.66 -2.74 9.68
C LEU A 130 3.89 -1.77 10.58
N THR A 131 2.73 -2.18 11.05
CA THR A 131 1.93 -1.38 11.98
C THR A 131 2.70 -1.13 13.29
N GLU A 132 3.35 -2.15 13.82
CA GLU A 132 4.16 -2.04 15.04
C GLU A 132 5.39 -1.14 14.83
N ALA A 133 6.12 -1.33 13.74
CA ALA A 133 7.28 -0.51 13.41
C ALA A 133 6.90 0.95 13.18
N GLY A 134 5.77 1.20 12.51
CA GLY A 134 5.23 2.54 12.32
C GLY A 134 4.87 3.21 13.64
N ALA A 135 4.27 2.47 14.56
CA ALA A 135 3.94 2.97 15.89
C ALA A 135 5.18 3.38 16.69
N ARG A 136 6.30 2.69 16.49
CA ARG A 136 7.58 3.04 17.13
C ARG A 136 8.34 4.16 16.39
N GLY A 137 7.89 4.54 15.20
CA GLY A 137 8.60 5.49 14.35
C GLY A 137 9.92 4.95 13.80
N ASP A 138 10.06 3.63 13.71
CA ASP A 138 11.26 2.96 13.20
C ASP A 138 11.27 2.95 11.67
N LEU A 139 11.79 4.03 11.09
CA LEU A 139 11.78 4.26 9.64
C LEU A 139 12.57 3.20 8.87
N GLU A 140 13.70 2.76 9.41
CA GLU A 140 14.54 1.73 8.78
C GLU A 140 13.83 0.39 8.69
N GLU A 141 13.18 -0.01 9.79
CA GLU A 141 12.40 -1.24 9.82
C GLU A 141 11.19 -1.16 8.89
N VAL A 142 10.50 -0.02 8.86
CA VAL A 142 9.38 0.22 7.93
C VAL A 142 9.86 0.06 6.48
N ARG A 143 11.00 0.65 6.13
CA ARG A 143 11.57 0.54 4.79
C ARG A 143 11.89 -0.91 4.43
N SER A 144 12.53 -1.64 5.33
CA SER A 144 12.89 -3.05 5.15
C SER A 144 11.65 -3.91 4.94
N LEU A 145 10.62 -3.71 5.76
CA LEU A 145 9.35 -4.44 5.64
C LEU A 145 8.63 -4.13 4.33
N LEU A 146 8.62 -2.87 3.90
CA LEU A 146 8.01 -2.48 2.63
C LEU A 146 8.76 -3.07 1.42
N ASN A 147 10.09 -3.14 1.47
CA ASN A 147 10.89 -3.79 0.44
C ASN A 147 10.48 -5.26 0.27
N ARG A 148 10.41 -6.00 1.39
CA ARG A 148 9.98 -7.40 1.38
C ARG A 148 8.55 -7.55 0.91
N ARG A 149 7.64 -6.71 1.43
CA ARG A 149 6.23 -6.76 1.07
C ARG A 149 6.02 -6.55 -0.43
N ARG A 150 6.71 -5.56 -1.00
CA ARG A 150 6.63 -5.26 -2.43
C ARG A 150 7.07 -6.46 -3.27
N TYR A 151 8.16 -7.09 -2.88
CA TYR A 151 8.69 -8.25 -3.60
C TYR A 151 7.73 -9.44 -3.51
N ILE A 152 7.22 -9.74 -2.31
CA ILE A 152 6.24 -10.81 -2.08
C ILE A 152 4.96 -10.57 -2.88
N ARG A 153 4.48 -9.35 -2.94
CA ARG A 153 3.31 -8.99 -3.75
C ARG A 153 3.52 -9.33 -5.22
N ASN A 154 4.72 -9.07 -5.74
CA ASN A 154 5.05 -9.41 -7.12
C ASN A 154 5.08 -10.93 -7.33
N LEU A 155 5.60 -11.69 -6.37
CA LEU A 155 5.61 -13.16 -6.42
C LEU A 155 4.17 -13.72 -6.41
N ILE A 156 3.31 -13.19 -5.57
CA ILE A 156 1.89 -13.59 -5.53
C ILE A 156 1.24 -13.33 -6.89
N ARG A 157 1.49 -12.18 -7.49
CA ARG A 157 0.95 -11.82 -8.80
C ARG A 157 1.42 -12.79 -9.89
N GLU A 158 2.71 -13.17 -9.89
CA GLU A 158 3.24 -14.13 -10.86
C GLU A 158 2.53 -15.48 -10.76
N VAL A 159 2.28 -15.95 -9.53
CA VAL A 159 1.55 -17.22 -9.33
C VAL A 159 0.10 -17.08 -9.79
N GLU A 160 -0.58 -16.02 -9.40
CA GLU A 160 -1.98 -15.80 -9.77
C GLU A 160 -2.19 -15.68 -11.28
N ASN A 161 -1.20 -15.16 -12.00
CA ASN A 161 -1.27 -15.05 -13.46
C ASN A 161 -1.25 -16.42 -14.17
N VAL A 162 -0.66 -17.43 -13.56
CA VAL A 162 -0.56 -18.79 -14.14
C VAL A 162 -1.56 -19.77 -13.54
N LEU A 163 -2.23 -19.38 -12.47
CA LEU A 163 -3.29 -20.17 -11.81
C LEU A 163 -4.62 -19.43 -11.89
N PRO A 164 -5.18 -19.23 -13.08
CA PRO A 164 -6.51 -18.61 -13.17
C PRO A 164 -7.57 -19.52 -12.54
N ASN A 165 -8.56 -18.89 -11.93
CA ASN A 165 -9.70 -19.62 -11.31
C ASN A 165 -10.46 -20.49 -12.30
#